data_0762d23278a81b56abab25002419b3aa
#
_entry.id   0762d23278a81b56abab25002419b3aa
#
_cell.length_a   1.000
_cell.length_b   1.000
_cell.length_c   1.000
_cell.angle_alpha   90.00
_cell.angle_beta   90.00
_cell.angle_gamma   90.00
#
_symmetry.space_group_name_H-M   'P 1'
#
loop_
_entity.id
_entity.type
_entity.pdbx_description
1 polymer ?
#
loop_
_entity_poly.entity_id
_entity_poly.type
_entity_poly.pdbx_seq_one_letter_code
_entity_poly.pdbx_strand_id
1 'polypeptide(L)'
;ATIYLHNNMLEYGHEYEIKISKGTIEGWNGKKSWTFRTKKNAPSADLRHIVVAADGSGDFSTLQGAMDWIPDSLPSEASRKKVFVKNGDYEELVYFRNKRFVTIQGESMDGVVVHYPNNEVFNPHPVDIKTNEQKGTFPSRRAAVAADNCADMIFKDITFKTDCKGQAEGFLLNGERNFAENVHVIGDGDALQVNGSAYWLNCVIDGGGDTVL
;
A
#
# COMPACT_ATOMS: atom_id res chain seq x y z
N ALA A 1 11.28 -13.83 -6.61
CA ALA A 1 10.70 -12.93 -7.63
C ALA A 1 9.22 -12.79 -7.35
N THR A 2 8.74 -11.58 -7.26
CA THR A 2 7.32 -11.26 -7.09
C THR A 2 6.72 -10.93 -8.47
N ILE A 3 5.52 -11.41 -8.74
CA ILE A 3 4.82 -11.18 -10.00
C ILE A 3 3.59 -10.32 -9.71
N TYR A 4 3.61 -9.09 -10.18
CA TYR A 4 2.45 -8.20 -10.12
C TYR A 4 1.64 -8.37 -11.40
N LEU A 5 0.36 -8.70 -11.23
CA LEU A 5 -0.56 -8.78 -12.35
C LEU A 5 -1.13 -7.40 -12.65
N HIS A 6 -1.27 -7.07 -13.92
CA HIS A 6 -1.96 -5.85 -14.32
C HIS A 6 -3.43 -5.90 -13.91
N ASN A 7 -4.01 -4.73 -13.67
CA ASN A 7 -5.42 -4.60 -13.33
C ASN A 7 -6.30 -5.30 -14.39
N ASN A 8 -7.37 -5.94 -13.92
CA ASN A 8 -8.35 -6.64 -14.77
C ASN A 8 -7.85 -7.89 -15.52
N MET A 9 -6.70 -8.45 -15.17
CA MET A 9 -6.24 -9.72 -15.74
C MET A 9 -6.93 -10.95 -15.11
N LEU A 10 -7.48 -10.80 -13.92
CA LEU A 10 -8.13 -11.90 -13.20
C LEU A 10 -9.63 -11.61 -13.04
N GLU A 11 -10.43 -12.65 -13.27
CA GLU A 11 -11.88 -12.63 -13.06
C GLU A 11 -12.25 -13.34 -11.76
N TYR A 12 -13.36 -12.99 -11.16
CA TYR A 12 -13.86 -13.67 -9.98
C TYR A 12 -14.34 -15.09 -10.29
N GLY A 13 -14.16 -16.01 -9.35
CA GLY A 13 -14.67 -17.37 -9.44
C GLY A 13 -13.92 -18.28 -10.41
N HIS A 14 -12.74 -17.86 -10.89
CA HIS A 14 -11.94 -18.62 -11.85
C HIS A 14 -10.75 -19.31 -11.19
N GLU A 15 -10.34 -20.42 -11.78
CA GLU A 15 -9.10 -21.10 -11.46
C GLU A 15 -8.03 -20.73 -12.50
N TYR A 16 -6.87 -20.37 -12.03
CA TYR A 16 -5.72 -19.98 -12.86
C TYR A 16 -4.55 -20.92 -12.59
N GLU A 17 -3.82 -21.24 -13.64
CA GLU A 17 -2.56 -21.96 -13.52
C GLU A 17 -1.40 -21.05 -13.92
N ILE A 18 -0.39 -20.95 -13.08
CA ILE A 18 0.85 -20.26 -13.37
C ILE A 18 1.89 -21.31 -13.76
N LYS A 19 2.53 -21.12 -14.91
CA LYS A 19 3.61 -21.96 -15.40
C LYS A 19 4.87 -21.15 -15.59
N ILE A 20 5.96 -21.58 -14.97
CA ILE A 20 7.29 -21.02 -15.18
C ILE A 20 8.08 -22.03 -16.00
N SER A 21 8.47 -21.63 -17.21
CA SER A 21 9.27 -22.45 -18.11
C SER A 21 10.75 -22.43 -17.70
N LYS A 22 11.49 -23.44 -18.14
CA LYS A 22 12.96 -23.46 -17.98
C LYS A 22 13.58 -22.24 -18.65
N GLY A 23 14.50 -21.56 -17.95
CA GLY A 23 15.21 -20.40 -18.48
C GLY A 23 14.44 -19.07 -18.38
N THR A 24 13.24 -19.04 -17.80
CA THR A 24 12.48 -17.79 -17.57
C THR A 24 13.14 -16.93 -16.52
N ILE A 25 13.78 -17.54 -15.54
CA ILE A 25 14.50 -16.86 -14.45
C ILE A 25 15.96 -17.23 -14.56
N GLU A 26 16.85 -16.23 -14.56
CA GLU A 26 18.29 -16.44 -14.62
C GLU A 26 18.77 -17.29 -13.44
N GLY A 27 19.62 -18.27 -13.70
CA GLY A 27 20.13 -19.21 -12.71
C GLY A 27 19.16 -20.32 -12.30
N TRP A 28 17.93 -20.32 -12.83
CA TRP A 28 16.93 -21.35 -12.53
C TRP A 28 16.58 -22.22 -13.74
N ASN A 29 16.83 -23.52 -13.64
CA ASN A 29 16.66 -24.48 -14.73
C ASN A 29 15.45 -25.42 -14.55
N GLY A 30 14.66 -25.19 -13.51
CA GLY A 30 13.45 -26.00 -13.24
C GLY A 30 12.24 -25.61 -14.08
N LYS A 31 11.21 -26.43 -13.96
CA LYS A 31 9.84 -26.07 -14.34
C LYS A 31 9.01 -26.06 -13.07
N LYS A 32 8.13 -25.09 -12.92
CA LYS A 32 7.19 -25.06 -11.81
C LYS A 32 5.83 -24.60 -12.31
N SER A 33 4.80 -25.27 -11.83
CA SER A 33 3.44 -24.80 -11.99
C SER A 33 2.69 -24.92 -10.67
N TRP A 34 1.74 -24.04 -10.47
CA TRP A 34 0.77 -24.13 -9.40
C TRP A 34 -0.54 -23.49 -9.85
N THR A 35 -1.61 -23.89 -9.19
CA THR A 35 -2.93 -23.33 -9.42
C THR A 35 -3.37 -22.50 -8.23
N PHE A 36 -4.17 -21.48 -8.50
CA PHE A 36 -4.90 -20.77 -7.48
C PHE A 36 -6.30 -20.43 -8.00
N ARG A 37 -7.21 -20.16 -7.07
CA ARG A 37 -8.58 -19.76 -7.43
C ARG A 37 -8.89 -18.39 -6.85
N THR A 38 -9.48 -17.54 -7.67
CA THR A 38 -10.00 -16.25 -7.23
C THR A 38 -11.28 -16.44 -6.40
N LYS A 39 -11.60 -15.44 -5.57
CA LYS A 39 -12.86 -15.43 -4.83
C LYS A 39 -14.04 -15.50 -5.79
N LYS A 40 -15.12 -16.14 -5.35
CA LYS A 40 -16.30 -16.36 -6.18
C LYS A 40 -16.96 -15.07 -6.63
N ASN A 41 -17.03 -14.08 -5.74
CA ASN A 41 -17.68 -12.80 -6.00
C ASN A 41 -16.83 -11.65 -5.44
N ALA A 42 -16.95 -10.47 -6.03
CA ALA A 42 -16.47 -9.24 -5.44
C ALA A 42 -17.17 -8.97 -4.09
N PRO A 43 -16.54 -8.26 -3.15
CA PRO A 43 -17.22 -7.72 -1.99
C PRO A 43 -18.38 -6.81 -2.43
N SER A 44 -19.47 -6.80 -1.65
CA SER A 44 -20.59 -5.88 -1.93
C SER A 44 -20.14 -4.43 -1.84
N ALA A 45 -20.56 -3.60 -2.79
CA ALA A 45 -20.22 -2.17 -2.81
C ALA A 45 -20.62 -1.43 -1.50
N ASP A 46 -21.62 -1.93 -0.81
CA ASP A 46 -22.10 -1.37 0.46
C ASP A 46 -21.25 -1.79 1.67
N LEU A 47 -20.30 -2.70 1.48
CA LEU A 47 -19.43 -3.18 2.56
C LEU A 47 -18.66 -2.01 3.17
N ARG A 48 -18.82 -1.79 4.47
CA ARG A 48 -18.15 -0.72 5.22
C ARG A 48 -16.94 -1.21 6.02
N HIS A 49 -16.94 -2.48 6.39
CA HIS A 49 -15.88 -3.14 7.12
C HIS A 49 -15.22 -4.16 6.20
N ILE A 50 -14.03 -3.86 5.78
CA ILE A 50 -13.24 -4.64 4.82
C ILE A 50 -12.13 -5.30 5.61
N VAL A 51 -11.91 -6.57 5.40
CA VAL A 51 -10.83 -7.33 6.05
C VAL A 51 -9.76 -7.66 5.03
N VAL A 52 -8.53 -7.25 5.34
CA VAL A 52 -7.33 -7.63 4.60
C VAL A 52 -6.59 -8.69 5.42
N ALA A 53 -6.25 -9.81 4.78
CA ALA A 53 -5.50 -10.90 5.41
C ALA A 53 -4.57 -11.57 4.40
N ALA A 54 -3.27 -11.57 4.67
CA ALA A 54 -2.24 -12.12 3.77
C ALA A 54 -2.46 -13.60 3.42
N ASP A 55 -3.10 -14.36 4.31
CA ASP A 55 -3.45 -15.75 4.09
C ASP A 55 -4.67 -15.99 3.18
N GLY A 56 -5.27 -14.91 2.68
CA GLY A 56 -6.47 -14.94 1.82
C GLY A 56 -7.80 -15.15 2.56
N SER A 57 -7.80 -15.22 3.89
CA SER A 57 -9.03 -15.38 4.68
C SER A 57 -9.91 -14.12 4.75
N GLY A 58 -9.33 -12.94 4.45
CA GLY A 58 -10.04 -11.65 4.41
C GLY A 58 -10.82 -11.42 3.12
N ASP A 59 -11.40 -10.26 2.95
CA ASP A 59 -12.03 -9.82 1.69
C ASP A 59 -10.96 -9.61 0.60
N PHE A 60 -9.79 -9.12 0.99
CA PHE A 60 -8.61 -8.95 0.16
C PHE A 60 -7.39 -9.59 0.83
N SER A 61 -6.41 -10.00 0.02
CA SER A 61 -5.12 -10.50 0.51
C SER A 61 -4.05 -9.42 0.60
N THR A 62 -4.31 -8.23 0.04
CA THR A 62 -3.38 -7.10 -0.03
C THR A 62 -4.07 -5.80 0.36
N LEU A 63 -3.33 -4.87 0.96
CA LEU A 63 -3.83 -3.52 1.24
C LEU A 63 -4.11 -2.76 -0.06
N GLN A 64 -3.23 -2.89 -1.07
CA GLN A 64 -3.43 -2.26 -2.38
C GLN A 64 -4.76 -2.68 -3.00
N GLY A 65 -5.08 -3.99 -2.98
CA GLY A 65 -6.34 -4.50 -3.53
C GLY A 65 -7.59 -3.93 -2.83
N ALA A 66 -7.53 -3.75 -1.51
CA ALA A 66 -8.60 -3.10 -0.77
C ALA A 66 -8.74 -1.61 -1.13
N MET A 67 -7.61 -0.90 -1.27
CA MET A 67 -7.62 0.52 -1.64
C MET A 67 -8.08 0.74 -3.08
N ASP A 68 -7.74 -0.13 -4.02
CA ASP A 68 -8.21 -0.08 -5.41
C ASP A 68 -9.73 -0.31 -5.50
N TRP A 69 -10.27 -1.17 -4.64
CA TRP A 69 -11.70 -1.43 -4.60
C TRP A 69 -12.53 -0.29 -3.98
N ILE A 70 -11.96 0.47 -3.03
CA ILE A 70 -12.66 1.60 -2.40
C ILE A 70 -12.80 2.74 -3.42
N PRO A 71 -14.02 3.26 -3.65
CA PRO A 71 -14.19 4.42 -4.52
C PRO A 71 -13.38 5.63 -4.06
N ASP A 72 -12.99 6.46 -5.00
CA ASP A 72 -12.37 7.74 -4.70
C ASP A 72 -13.40 8.69 -4.06
N SER A 73 -12.91 9.53 -3.15
CA SER A 73 -13.70 10.64 -2.58
C SER A 73 -15.08 10.25 -2.06
N LEU A 74 -15.12 9.32 -1.09
CA LEU A 74 -16.36 9.05 -0.36
C LEU A 74 -16.97 10.36 0.15
N PRO A 75 -18.30 10.54 0.08
CA PRO A 75 -18.92 11.86 0.20
C PRO A 75 -18.91 12.45 1.60
N SER A 76 -18.82 11.64 2.65
CA SER A 76 -18.90 12.13 4.03
C SER A 76 -18.40 11.10 5.04
N GLU A 77 -18.24 11.54 6.28
CA GLU A 77 -17.93 10.67 7.43
C GLU A 77 -18.96 9.53 7.58
N ALA A 78 -20.24 9.77 7.29
CA ALA A 78 -21.27 8.74 7.34
C ALA A 78 -21.05 7.60 6.32
N SER A 79 -20.25 7.82 5.29
CA SER A 79 -19.88 6.83 4.29
C SER A 79 -18.54 6.16 4.56
N ARG A 80 -17.83 6.53 5.62
CA ARG A 80 -16.50 6.02 5.97
C ARG A 80 -16.43 4.51 5.84
N LYS A 81 -15.39 4.04 5.16
CA LYS A 81 -15.02 2.63 5.07
C LYS A 81 -13.86 2.34 6.00
N LYS A 82 -13.92 1.20 6.68
CA LYS A 82 -12.86 0.73 7.57
C LYS A 82 -12.20 -0.50 6.95
N VAL A 83 -10.93 -0.39 6.67
CA VAL A 83 -10.06 -1.49 6.25
C VAL A 83 -9.35 -2.01 7.51
N PHE A 84 -9.73 -3.19 7.96
CA PHE A 84 -9.06 -3.90 9.05
C PHE A 84 -8.04 -4.86 8.47
N VAL A 85 -6.77 -4.66 8.83
CA VAL A 85 -5.64 -5.45 8.33
C VAL A 85 -5.22 -6.41 9.44
N LYS A 86 -5.35 -7.71 9.19
CA LYS A 86 -4.92 -8.74 10.15
C LYS A 86 -3.40 -8.78 10.27
N ASN A 87 -2.91 -9.26 11.40
CA ASN A 87 -1.49 -9.51 11.57
C ASN A 87 -0.93 -10.34 10.42
N GLY A 88 0.16 -9.88 9.85
CA GLY A 88 0.78 -10.47 8.68
C GLY A 88 1.90 -9.61 8.11
N ASP A 89 2.69 -10.22 7.26
CA ASP A 89 3.77 -9.63 6.52
C ASP A 89 3.27 -9.35 5.10
N TYR A 90 3.20 -8.06 4.73
CA TYR A 90 2.62 -7.60 3.47
C TYR A 90 3.71 -6.97 2.61
N GLU A 91 4.43 -7.82 1.87
CA GLU A 91 5.43 -7.36 0.89
C GLU A 91 4.72 -6.81 -0.34
N GLU A 92 4.33 -5.53 -0.30
CA GLU A 92 3.63 -4.85 -1.39
C GLU A 92 3.99 -3.37 -1.48
N LEU A 93 4.15 -2.88 -2.70
CA LEU A 93 4.24 -1.45 -2.99
C LEU A 93 2.82 -0.87 -3.03
N VAL A 94 2.50 -0.03 -2.07
CA VAL A 94 1.14 0.50 -1.92
C VAL A 94 1.08 1.94 -2.40
N TYR A 95 0.23 2.21 -3.37
CA TYR A 95 -0.03 3.55 -3.86
C TYR A 95 -1.51 3.77 -4.12
N PHE A 96 -2.09 4.78 -3.49
CA PHE A 96 -3.48 5.15 -3.73
C PHE A 96 -3.67 6.67 -3.71
N ARG A 97 -4.70 7.12 -4.42
CA ARG A 97 -4.99 8.55 -4.61
C ARG A 97 -6.45 8.86 -4.34
N ASN A 98 -6.70 10.15 -4.07
CA ASN A 98 -8.04 10.73 -3.99
C ASN A 98 -8.96 10.05 -2.98
N LYS A 99 -8.41 9.36 -1.98
CA LYS A 99 -9.23 8.69 -0.95
C LYS A 99 -9.65 9.67 0.12
N ARG A 100 -10.91 9.57 0.51
CA ARG A 100 -11.48 10.35 1.61
C ARG A 100 -12.33 9.46 2.49
N PHE A 101 -12.33 9.76 3.79
CA PHE A 101 -13.13 9.04 4.79
C PHE A 101 -12.84 7.52 4.80
N VAL A 102 -11.58 7.16 4.78
CA VAL A 102 -11.14 5.78 4.93
C VAL A 102 -10.32 5.64 6.20
N THR A 103 -10.58 4.59 6.96
CA THR A 103 -9.76 4.16 8.08
C THR A 103 -9.00 2.90 7.68
N ILE A 104 -7.67 2.93 7.80
CA ILE A 104 -6.82 1.76 7.71
C ILE A 104 -6.38 1.44 9.12
N GLN A 105 -6.79 0.29 9.65
CA GLN A 105 -6.47 -0.14 10.99
C GLN A 105 -5.89 -1.55 10.97
N GLY A 106 -4.65 -1.68 11.43
CA GLY A 106 -4.04 -2.96 11.73
C GLY A 106 -4.63 -3.62 12.97
N GLU A 107 -4.45 -4.91 13.08
CA GLU A 107 -4.78 -5.68 14.27
C GLU A 107 -3.81 -5.34 15.41
N SER A 108 -2.53 -5.09 15.10
CA SER A 108 -1.54 -4.52 16.01
C SER A 108 -0.41 -3.83 15.25
N MET A 109 0.22 -2.82 15.86
CA MET A 109 1.28 -2.04 15.24
C MET A 109 2.45 -2.93 14.78
N ASP A 110 2.94 -3.80 15.65
CA ASP A 110 4.10 -4.65 15.36
C ASP A 110 3.74 -5.91 14.56
N GLY A 111 2.47 -6.30 14.58
CA GLY A 111 1.99 -7.50 13.89
C GLY A 111 1.58 -7.26 12.44
N VAL A 112 1.26 -6.02 12.07
CA VAL A 112 0.90 -5.65 10.69
C VAL A 112 2.03 -4.84 10.09
N VAL A 113 2.82 -5.47 9.22
CA VAL A 113 3.94 -4.82 8.54
C VAL A 113 3.68 -4.78 7.04
N VAL A 114 3.47 -3.57 6.52
CA VAL A 114 3.39 -3.31 5.08
C VAL A 114 4.72 -2.76 4.62
N HIS A 115 5.42 -3.50 3.76
CA HIS A 115 6.78 -3.14 3.39
C HIS A 115 7.10 -3.46 1.93
N TYR A 116 8.07 -2.76 1.38
CA TYR A 116 8.57 -3.01 0.04
C TYR A 116 10.00 -2.45 -0.13
N PRO A 117 10.88 -3.13 -0.89
CA PRO A 117 12.18 -2.59 -1.24
C PRO A 117 12.02 -1.51 -2.33
N ASN A 118 11.73 -0.28 -1.91
CA ASN A 118 11.57 0.86 -2.79
C ASN A 118 12.47 2.02 -2.38
N ASN A 119 13.03 2.71 -3.35
CA ASN A 119 13.78 3.96 -3.21
C ASN A 119 13.83 4.70 -4.55
N GLU A 120 14.46 5.86 -4.61
CA GLU A 120 14.56 6.65 -5.83
C GLU A 120 15.36 5.98 -6.96
N VAL A 121 16.25 5.03 -6.65
CA VAL A 121 17.03 4.28 -7.66
C VAL A 121 16.15 3.21 -8.32
N PHE A 122 15.34 2.50 -7.55
CA PHE A 122 14.42 1.48 -8.06
C PHE A 122 13.24 2.09 -8.80
N ASN A 123 12.76 3.22 -8.34
CA ASN A 123 11.61 3.88 -8.90
C ASN A 123 11.90 5.37 -9.12
N PRO A 124 12.82 5.70 -10.04
CA PRO A 124 13.25 7.06 -10.28
C PRO A 124 12.10 7.91 -10.80
N HIS A 125 12.19 9.20 -10.55
CA HIS A 125 11.27 10.17 -11.12
C HIS A 125 11.31 10.07 -12.65
N PRO A 126 10.19 9.85 -13.33
CA PRO A 126 10.18 9.79 -14.78
C PRO A 126 10.48 11.19 -15.33
N VAL A 127 11.55 11.30 -16.11
CA VAL A 127 11.99 12.58 -16.70
C VAL A 127 11.05 13.00 -17.82
N ASP A 128 10.46 12.05 -18.54
CA ASP A 128 9.73 12.27 -19.79
C ASP A 128 8.25 11.90 -19.75
N ILE A 129 7.75 11.41 -18.62
CA ILE A 129 6.35 11.04 -18.51
C ILE A 129 5.54 12.28 -18.14
N LYS A 130 4.64 12.65 -19.01
CA LYS A 130 3.56 13.57 -18.67
C LYS A 130 2.61 12.84 -17.72
N THR A 131 2.80 13.06 -16.43
CA THR A 131 1.87 12.58 -15.42
C THR A 131 0.68 13.54 -15.38
N ASN A 132 -0.48 13.04 -14.98
CA ASN A 132 -1.67 13.88 -14.78
C ASN A 132 -1.56 14.75 -13.53
N GLU A 133 -0.39 14.80 -12.94
CA GLU A 133 -0.12 15.52 -11.71
C GLU A 133 0.31 16.93 -12.00
N GLN A 134 -0.11 17.84 -11.15
CA GLN A 134 0.35 19.22 -11.23
C GLN A 134 1.85 19.26 -10.96
N LYS A 135 2.56 20.11 -11.70
CA LYS A 135 3.99 20.29 -11.51
C LYS A 135 4.29 20.65 -10.04
N GLY A 136 5.19 19.92 -9.43
CA GLY A 136 5.60 20.11 -8.03
C GLY A 136 4.70 19.46 -6.99
N THR A 137 3.65 18.74 -7.39
CA THR A 137 2.76 18.02 -6.48
C THR A 137 2.91 16.50 -6.59
N PHE A 138 3.77 16.04 -7.47
CA PHE A 138 4.00 14.61 -7.63
C PHE A 138 4.70 14.06 -6.39
N PRO A 139 4.09 13.09 -5.70
CA PRO A 139 4.75 12.48 -4.57
C PRO A 139 6.02 11.77 -5.03
N SER A 140 7.02 11.79 -4.20
CA SER A 140 8.19 10.98 -4.41
C SER A 140 7.76 9.51 -4.62
N ARG A 141 8.25 8.87 -5.68
CA ARG A 141 7.93 7.47 -5.94
C ARG A 141 8.74 6.50 -5.09
N ARG A 142 9.55 7.00 -4.19
CA ARG A 142 10.49 6.21 -3.39
C ARG A 142 9.89 5.64 -2.10
N ALA A 143 8.68 6.03 -1.72
CA ALA A 143 8.00 5.49 -0.55
C ALA A 143 7.51 4.06 -0.78
N ALA A 144 7.56 3.23 0.26
CA ALA A 144 6.95 1.90 0.23
C ALA A 144 5.41 1.99 0.23
N VAL A 145 4.88 2.95 0.98
CA VAL A 145 3.44 3.27 1.00
C VAL A 145 3.26 4.76 0.70
N ALA A 146 2.41 5.08 -0.26
CA ALA A 146 2.09 6.46 -0.61
C ALA A 146 0.58 6.69 -0.72
N ALA A 147 0.11 7.69 0.04
CA ALA A 147 -1.26 8.20 0.01
C ALA A 147 -1.25 9.60 -0.57
N ASP A 148 -1.70 9.76 -1.82
CA ASP A 148 -1.64 11.02 -2.54
C ASP A 148 -3.01 11.68 -2.69
N ASN A 149 -3.08 12.98 -2.48
CA ASN A 149 -4.31 13.78 -2.53
C ASN A 149 -5.44 13.15 -1.67
N CYS A 150 -5.09 12.70 -0.46
CA CYS A 150 -6.01 12.03 0.45
C CYS A 150 -6.43 12.96 1.59
N ALA A 151 -7.68 12.88 2.01
CA ALA A 151 -8.17 13.69 3.12
C ALA A 151 -9.08 12.90 4.05
N ASP A 152 -9.12 13.33 5.32
CA ASP A 152 -9.98 12.71 6.32
C ASP A 152 -9.68 11.19 6.51
N MET A 153 -8.41 10.81 6.25
CA MET A 153 -7.92 9.44 6.46
C MET A 153 -7.58 9.21 7.92
N ILE A 154 -7.70 7.97 8.35
CA ILE A 154 -7.26 7.52 9.68
C ILE A 154 -6.38 6.30 9.48
N PHE A 155 -5.17 6.34 10.05
CA PHE A 155 -4.20 5.23 10.08
C PHE A 155 -3.98 4.82 11.53
N LYS A 156 -4.12 3.53 11.83
CA LYS A 156 -4.01 3.03 13.21
C LYS A 156 -3.32 1.68 13.27
N ASP A 157 -2.55 1.47 14.34
CA ASP A 157 -2.05 0.15 14.74
C ASP A 157 -1.33 -0.60 13.61
N ILE A 158 -0.43 0.05 12.88
CA ILE A 158 0.20 -0.49 11.67
C ILE A 158 1.63 0.01 11.50
N THR A 159 2.49 -0.83 10.89
CA THR A 159 3.85 -0.46 10.48
C THR A 159 3.94 -0.32 8.97
N PHE A 160 4.50 0.81 8.51
CA PHE A 160 4.91 1.06 7.13
C PHE A 160 6.42 1.13 7.04
N LYS A 161 7.03 0.34 6.14
CA LYS A 161 8.47 0.18 6.11
C LYS A 161 9.02 0.11 4.69
N THR A 162 10.15 0.77 4.43
CA THR A 162 10.98 0.45 3.27
C THR A 162 12.05 -0.56 3.65
N ASP A 163 12.36 -1.48 2.74
CA ASP A 163 13.45 -2.45 2.90
C ASP A 163 14.74 -1.98 2.22
N CYS A 164 14.72 -0.79 1.59
CA CYS A 164 15.87 -0.22 0.91
C CYS A 164 16.61 0.79 1.78
N LYS A 165 17.86 0.98 1.39
CA LYS A 165 18.75 2.03 1.90
C LYS A 165 18.77 3.24 0.97
N GLY A 166 19.21 4.39 1.50
CA GLY A 166 19.30 5.64 0.78
C GLY A 166 18.05 6.50 0.97
N GLN A 167 17.67 7.28 -0.04
CA GLN A 167 16.45 8.07 0.01
C GLN A 167 15.25 7.14 -0.25
N ALA A 168 14.67 6.72 0.84
CA ALA A 168 13.64 5.67 0.86
C ALA A 168 12.72 5.87 2.05
N GLU A 169 11.51 6.36 1.79
CA GLU A 169 10.50 6.54 2.82
C GLU A 169 9.71 5.26 3.08
N GLY A 170 9.38 5.04 4.34
CA GLY A 170 8.37 4.05 4.72
C GLY A 170 6.97 4.52 4.32
N PHE A 171 6.67 5.81 4.53
CA PHE A 171 5.36 6.38 4.24
C PHE A 171 5.44 7.81 3.67
N LEU A 172 4.69 8.04 2.62
CA LEU A 172 4.40 9.37 2.07
C LEU A 172 2.92 9.67 2.21
N LEU A 173 2.60 10.78 2.86
CA LEU A 173 1.23 11.26 3.05
C LEU A 173 1.07 12.65 2.46
N ASN A 174 0.33 12.75 1.37
CA ASN A 174 0.00 14.00 0.71
C ASN A 174 -1.50 14.26 0.83
N GLY A 175 -1.87 15.35 1.51
CA GLY A 175 -3.27 15.71 1.69
C GLY A 175 -3.57 16.37 3.04
N GLU A 176 -4.84 16.43 3.41
CA GLU A 176 -5.29 17.25 4.52
C GLU A 176 -6.17 16.52 5.53
N ARG A 177 -6.13 17.00 6.77
CA ARG A 177 -6.96 16.52 7.88
C ARG A 177 -6.83 15.00 8.11
N ASN A 178 -5.62 14.51 7.97
CA ASN A 178 -5.33 13.11 8.22
C ASN A 178 -4.96 12.88 9.68
N PHE A 179 -5.19 11.66 10.17
CA PHE A 179 -4.90 11.28 11.53
C PHE A 179 -4.17 9.94 11.57
N ALA A 180 -3.13 9.86 12.36
CA ALA A 180 -2.38 8.64 12.61
C ALA A 180 -2.27 8.39 14.11
N GLU A 181 -2.55 7.19 14.55
CA GLU A 181 -2.43 6.77 15.94
C GLU A 181 -1.76 5.39 16.01
N ASN A 182 -0.73 5.29 16.85
CA ASN A 182 -0.01 4.03 17.05
C ASN A 182 0.50 3.45 15.71
N VAL A 183 1.15 4.31 14.92
CA VAL A 183 1.74 3.94 13.62
C VAL A 183 3.25 3.97 13.73
N HIS A 184 3.92 2.94 13.25
CA HIS A 184 5.36 2.89 13.12
C HIS A 184 5.76 3.10 11.65
N VAL A 185 6.58 4.11 11.38
CA VAL A 185 7.10 4.38 10.04
C VAL A 185 8.60 4.17 10.05
N ILE A 186 9.10 3.29 9.20
CA ILE A 186 10.52 2.93 9.10
C ILE A 186 11.03 3.27 7.71
N GLY A 187 11.97 4.20 7.66
CA GLY A 187 12.72 4.57 6.46
C GLY A 187 14.21 4.40 6.64
N ASP A 188 15.01 4.89 5.70
CA ASP A 188 16.48 4.94 5.85
C ASP A 188 16.96 6.40 5.82
N GLY A 189 17.15 7.02 4.66
CA GLY A 189 17.46 8.44 4.57
C GLY A 189 16.31 9.30 5.09
N ASP A 190 15.14 9.08 4.52
CA ASP A 190 13.89 9.75 4.89
C ASP A 190 12.89 8.67 5.36
N ALA A 191 12.19 8.86 6.46
CA ALA A 191 11.23 7.86 6.92
C ALA A 191 9.80 8.26 6.56
N LEU A 192 9.40 9.47 6.91
CA LEU A 192 8.06 10.00 6.71
C LEU A 192 8.12 11.30 5.91
N GLN A 193 7.40 11.34 4.79
CA GLN A 193 7.14 12.61 4.09
C GLN A 193 5.68 12.99 4.27
N VAL A 194 5.42 14.23 4.72
CA VAL A 194 4.06 14.78 4.86
C VAL A 194 3.95 16.09 4.09
N ASN A 195 3.07 16.10 3.11
CA ASN A 195 2.72 17.32 2.38
C ASN A 195 1.24 17.63 2.66
N GLY A 196 1.01 18.60 3.55
CA GLY A 196 -0.34 18.98 3.96
C GLY A 196 -0.52 18.96 5.46
N SER A 197 -1.65 18.46 5.95
CA SER A 197 -1.94 18.45 7.38
C SER A 197 -2.28 17.06 7.91
N ALA A 198 -1.58 16.66 8.96
CA ALA A 198 -1.82 15.41 9.66
C ALA A 198 -1.52 15.55 11.16
N TYR A 199 -2.28 14.84 11.99
CA TYR A 199 -2.02 14.74 13.41
C TYR A 199 -1.54 13.33 13.76
N TRP A 200 -0.43 13.25 14.47
CA TRP A 200 0.24 11.99 14.81
C TRP A 200 0.22 11.80 16.34
N LEU A 201 -0.36 10.69 16.80
CA LEU A 201 -0.50 10.35 18.21
C LEU A 201 0.18 9.00 18.50
N ASN A 202 1.07 8.96 19.47
CA ASN A 202 1.77 7.73 19.89
C ASN A 202 2.44 6.98 18.74
N CYS A 203 2.97 7.70 17.77
CA CYS A 203 3.64 7.13 16.60
C CYS A 203 5.14 7.05 16.81
N VAL A 204 5.77 6.09 16.15
CA VAL A 204 7.23 5.94 16.09
C VAL A 204 7.68 6.18 14.66
N ILE A 205 8.70 7.02 14.47
CA ILE A 205 9.24 7.33 13.15
C ILE A 205 10.75 7.12 13.19
N ASP A 206 11.22 6.10 12.49
CA ASP A 206 12.62 5.70 12.43
C ASP A 206 13.21 6.03 11.07
N GLY A 207 14.19 6.93 11.04
CA GLY A 207 14.91 7.34 9.85
C GLY A 207 16.35 7.73 10.17
N GLY A 208 17.24 7.58 9.21
CA GLY A 208 18.67 7.85 9.37
C GLY A 208 19.12 9.26 8.95
N GLY A 209 18.29 9.99 8.20
CA GLY A 209 18.54 11.34 7.69
C GLY A 209 17.43 12.31 8.06
N ASP A 210 16.72 12.83 7.07
CA ASP A 210 15.56 13.69 7.28
C ASP A 210 14.37 12.80 7.70
N THR A 211 14.38 12.42 8.99
CA THR A 211 13.41 11.46 9.53
C THR A 211 11.96 11.84 9.24
N VAL A 212 11.65 13.15 9.29
CA VAL A 212 10.35 13.73 8.90
C VAL A 212 10.59 14.87 7.94
N LEU A 213 10.07 14.73 6.75
CA LEU A 213 10.16 15.73 5.68
C LEU A 213 8.80 16.38 5.41
#